data_a1f117621c98f83d29f9f3b290d2e6e2
#
_entry.id   a1f117621c98f83d29f9f3b290d2e6e2
#
_cell.length_a   1.000
_cell.length_b   1.000
_cell.length_c   1.000
_cell.angle_alpha   90.00
_cell.angle_beta   90.00
_cell.angle_gamma   90.00
#
_symmetry.space_group_name_H-M   'P 1'
#
loop_
_entity.id
_entity.type
_entity.pdbx_description
1 polymer ?
#
loop_
_entity_poly.entity_id
_entity_poly.type
_entity_poly.pdbx_seq_one_letter_code
_entity_poly.pdbx_strand_id
1 'polypeptide(L)'
;VWDGDVASMHPHSAIFECIFGPEYTRRFQDIVDARVAIKHKDFDAAGLMLNGALRPYLNEEQAADLAQALKIVINSIYGLTSASFENPFRDPRNIDNIVAKRGALFMTLLKQQVQALGYTVAHIKTDSIKIPDATQYIMDFIIKFGNEYGYKFETEANFEKYCLVNDAVYVGKFKDGKHAGEWTATGTQFQVPY
;
A
#
# COMPACT_ATOMS: atom_id res chain seq x y z
N VAL A 1 -18.91 -6.11 0.38
CA VAL A 1 -17.99 -5.15 -0.26
C VAL A 1 -16.58 -5.66 -0.13
N TRP A 2 -15.88 -5.84 -1.23
CA TRP A 2 -14.45 -6.16 -1.27
C TRP A 2 -13.63 -4.87 -1.12
N ASP A 3 -12.59 -4.93 -0.32
CA ASP A 3 -11.61 -3.87 -0.10
C ASP A 3 -10.25 -4.35 -0.63
N GLY A 4 -9.83 -3.78 -1.76
CA GLY A 4 -8.52 -4.01 -2.34
C GLY A 4 -7.59 -2.84 -2.03
N ASP A 5 -6.41 -3.12 -1.50
CA ASP A 5 -5.42 -2.14 -1.08
C ASP A 5 -4.10 -2.31 -1.84
N VAL A 6 -3.46 -1.21 -2.21
CA VAL A 6 -2.14 -1.26 -2.87
C VAL A 6 -1.05 -1.36 -1.83
N ALA A 7 -0.34 -2.47 -1.82
CA ALA A 7 0.81 -2.66 -0.96
C ALA A 7 1.88 -1.58 -1.21
N SER A 8 2.07 -0.68 -0.24
CA SER A 8 3.12 0.35 -0.29
C SER A 8 3.09 1.25 -1.54
N MET A 9 1.96 1.88 -1.84
CA MET A 9 1.77 2.70 -3.06
C MET A 9 2.86 3.75 -3.28
N HIS A 10 3.18 4.58 -2.29
CA HIS A 10 4.18 5.64 -2.46
C HIS A 10 5.59 5.10 -2.71
N PRO A 11 6.10 4.10 -1.97
CA PRO A 11 7.36 3.44 -2.29
C PRO A 11 7.41 2.89 -3.72
N HIS A 12 6.38 2.17 -4.18
CA HIS A 12 6.36 1.65 -5.54
C HIS A 12 6.26 2.76 -6.60
N SER A 13 5.56 3.86 -6.31
CA SER A 13 5.57 5.04 -7.17
C SER A 13 6.97 5.65 -7.29
N ALA A 14 7.71 5.77 -6.19
CA ALA A 14 9.08 6.27 -6.18
C ALA A 14 10.05 5.35 -6.96
N ILE A 15 9.88 4.03 -6.83
CA ILE A 15 10.66 3.04 -7.56
C ILE A 15 10.39 3.11 -9.06
N PHE A 16 9.13 3.14 -9.44
CA PHE A 16 8.73 3.19 -10.85
C PHE A 16 9.21 4.46 -11.55
N GLU A 17 9.12 5.60 -10.87
CA GLU A 17 9.62 6.88 -11.37
C GLU A 17 11.16 7.01 -11.31
N CYS A 18 11.85 6.00 -10.72
CA CYS A 18 13.31 5.98 -10.59
C CYS A 18 13.86 7.29 -9.98
N ILE A 19 13.19 7.81 -8.95
CA ILE A 19 13.48 9.17 -8.43
C ILE A 19 14.85 9.30 -7.76
N PHE A 20 15.46 8.21 -7.34
CA PHE A 20 16.81 8.20 -6.75
C PHE A 20 17.93 7.89 -7.76
N GLY A 21 17.59 7.79 -9.06
CA GLY A 21 18.48 7.24 -10.08
C GLY A 21 18.56 5.69 -10.01
N PRO A 22 19.10 5.04 -11.07
CA PRO A 22 18.98 3.57 -11.22
C PRO A 22 19.59 2.77 -10.07
N GLU A 23 20.76 3.15 -9.58
CA GLU A 23 21.49 2.41 -8.55
C GLU A 23 20.78 2.48 -7.20
N TYR A 24 20.45 3.68 -6.73
CA TYR A 24 19.81 3.87 -5.43
C TYR A 24 18.36 3.43 -5.43
N THR A 25 17.65 3.57 -6.55
CA THR A 25 16.28 3.03 -6.68
C THR A 25 16.28 1.51 -6.55
N ARG A 26 17.26 0.81 -7.14
CA ARG A 26 17.38 -0.65 -6.97
C ARG A 26 17.64 -1.02 -5.51
N ARG A 27 18.53 -0.32 -4.80
CA ARG A 27 18.78 -0.57 -3.37
C ARG A 27 17.55 -0.29 -2.52
N PHE A 28 16.77 0.73 -2.87
CA PHE A 28 15.51 1.00 -2.22
C PHE A 28 14.47 -0.09 -2.47
N GLN A 29 14.40 -0.61 -3.70
CA GLN A 29 13.58 -1.79 -4.03
C GLN A 29 13.95 -2.98 -3.15
N ASP A 30 15.24 -3.28 -2.98
CA ASP A 30 15.69 -4.38 -2.12
C ASP A 30 15.19 -4.23 -0.67
N ILE A 31 15.12 -2.99 -0.15
CA ILE A 31 14.56 -2.72 1.19
C ILE A 31 13.05 -2.99 1.23
N VAL A 32 12.33 -2.55 0.21
CA VAL A 32 10.87 -2.78 0.10
C VAL A 32 10.57 -4.28 0.00
N ASP A 33 11.29 -4.99 -0.85
CA ASP A 33 11.11 -6.43 -1.06
C ASP A 33 11.49 -7.24 0.19
N ALA A 34 12.57 -6.86 0.88
CA ALA A 34 12.96 -7.48 2.14
C ALA A 34 11.85 -7.34 3.20
N ARG A 35 11.27 -6.15 3.34
CA ARG A 35 10.13 -5.95 4.25
C ARG A 35 8.94 -6.83 3.90
N VAL A 36 8.62 -6.97 2.62
CA VAL A 36 7.52 -7.82 2.14
C VAL A 36 7.80 -9.28 2.48
N ALA A 37 9.02 -9.77 2.20
CA ALA A 37 9.43 -11.14 2.52
C ALA A 37 9.32 -11.42 4.04
N ILE A 38 9.79 -10.49 4.89
CA ILE A 38 9.67 -10.61 6.35
C ILE A 38 8.21 -10.66 6.81
N LYS A 39 7.35 -9.78 6.26
CA LYS A 39 5.90 -9.77 6.56
C LYS A 39 5.25 -11.13 6.25
N HIS A 40 5.69 -11.79 5.18
CA HIS A 40 5.22 -13.11 4.78
C HIS A 40 5.98 -14.28 5.43
N LYS A 41 6.89 -13.99 6.37
CA LYS A 41 7.77 -14.97 7.06
C LYS A 41 8.68 -15.77 6.11
N ASP A 42 8.96 -15.23 4.92
CA ASP A 42 9.96 -15.76 4.00
C ASP A 42 11.36 -15.25 4.40
N PHE A 43 11.87 -15.83 5.49
CA PHE A 43 13.17 -15.41 6.05
C PHE A 43 14.35 -15.82 5.16
N ASP A 44 14.20 -16.87 4.36
CA ASP A 44 15.23 -17.30 3.43
C ASP A 44 15.40 -16.26 2.31
N ALA A 45 14.31 -15.83 1.69
CA ALA A 45 14.36 -14.77 0.69
C ALA A 45 14.87 -13.45 1.29
N ALA A 46 14.37 -13.03 2.46
CA ALA A 46 14.83 -11.82 3.14
C ALA A 46 16.33 -11.88 3.48
N GLY A 47 16.82 -13.04 3.83
CA GLY A 47 18.23 -13.27 4.20
C GLY A 47 19.20 -13.18 3.02
N LEU A 48 18.72 -13.24 1.78
CA LEU A 48 19.52 -13.04 0.58
C LEU A 48 19.61 -11.57 0.16
N MET A 49 18.68 -10.74 0.61
CA MET A 49 18.60 -9.33 0.26
C MET A 49 19.60 -8.49 1.08
N LEU A 50 19.88 -7.28 0.61
CA LEU A 50 20.80 -6.33 1.25
C LEU A 50 22.16 -6.96 1.62
N ASN A 51 22.67 -7.83 0.76
CA ASN A 51 23.93 -8.57 0.96
C ASN A 51 23.94 -9.42 2.27
N GLY A 52 22.78 -9.90 2.70
CA GLY A 52 22.65 -10.72 3.90
C GLY A 52 22.68 -9.96 5.23
N ALA A 53 22.67 -8.63 5.19
CA ALA A 53 22.76 -7.80 6.40
C ALA A 53 21.60 -8.02 7.40
N LEU A 54 20.46 -8.50 6.94
CA LEU A 54 19.29 -8.73 7.76
C LEU A 54 19.32 -10.08 8.51
N ARG A 55 20.14 -11.04 8.10
CA ARG A 55 20.18 -12.41 8.65
C ARG A 55 20.19 -12.50 10.19
N PRO A 56 20.97 -11.69 10.92
CA PRO A 56 21.00 -11.78 12.38
C PRO A 56 19.66 -11.48 13.06
N TYR A 57 18.75 -10.79 12.37
CA TYR A 57 17.46 -10.31 12.90
C TYR A 57 16.26 -11.10 12.36
N LEU A 58 16.50 -12.10 11.50
CA LEU A 58 15.45 -12.91 10.87
C LEU A 58 15.11 -14.12 11.75
N ASN A 59 14.44 -13.85 12.86
CA ASN A 59 13.87 -14.85 13.75
C ASN A 59 12.47 -14.43 14.18
N GLU A 60 11.68 -15.35 14.73
CA GLU A 60 10.28 -15.09 15.08
C GLU A 60 10.10 -13.96 16.11
N GLU A 61 11.06 -13.75 16.98
CA GLU A 61 11.01 -12.72 18.02
C GLU A 61 11.26 -11.32 17.45
N GLN A 62 12.23 -11.16 16.55
CA GLN A 62 12.70 -9.86 16.05
C GLN A 62 12.12 -9.46 14.70
N ALA A 63 11.59 -10.41 13.94
CA ALA A 63 11.13 -10.15 12.57
C ALA A 63 10.00 -9.11 12.48
N ALA A 64 9.10 -9.09 13.46
CA ALA A 64 8.01 -8.10 13.49
C ALA A 64 8.54 -6.68 13.71
N ASP A 65 9.49 -6.50 14.63
CA ASP A 65 10.12 -5.21 14.90
C ASP A 65 10.97 -4.75 13.73
N LEU A 66 11.71 -5.67 13.11
CA LEU A 66 12.48 -5.39 11.90
C LEU A 66 11.56 -4.94 10.74
N ALA A 67 10.46 -5.64 10.50
CA ALA A 67 9.49 -5.25 9.47
C ALA A 67 8.89 -3.86 9.74
N GLN A 68 8.64 -3.52 11.01
CA GLN A 68 8.16 -2.21 11.42
C GLN A 68 9.23 -1.12 11.23
N ALA A 69 10.48 -1.40 11.58
CA ALA A 69 11.59 -0.47 11.37
C ALA A 69 11.80 -0.18 9.86
N LEU A 70 11.78 -1.23 9.02
CA LEU A 70 11.86 -1.07 7.57
C LEU A 70 10.67 -0.27 7.02
N LYS A 71 9.45 -0.46 7.55
CA LYS A 71 8.28 0.33 7.16
C LYS A 71 8.49 1.83 7.43
N ILE A 72 9.06 2.17 8.58
CA ILE A 72 9.35 3.57 8.93
C ILE A 72 10.36 4.15 7.95
N VAL A 73 11.46 3.44 7.67
CA VAL A 73 12.47 3.86 6.69
C VAL A 73 11.86 4.09 5.32
N ILE A 74 11.09 3.13 4.81
CA ILE A 74 10.45 3.19 3.50
C ILE A 74 9.51 4.40 3.39
N ASN A 75 8.70 4.65 4.42
CA ASN A 75 7.77 5.77 4.41
C ASN A 75 8.45 7.14 4.63
N SER A 76 9.55 7.19 5.38
CA SER A 76 10.32 8.42 5.62
C SER A 76 10.93 8.98 4.34
N ILE A 77 11.30 8.13 3.39
CA ILE A 77 11.92 8.55 2.13
C ILE A 77 10.99 9.45 1.32
N TYR A 78 9.68 9.17 1.29
CA TYR A 78 8.72 10.08 0.65
C TYR A 78 8.78 11.49 1.24
N GLY A 79 8.77 11.61 2.56
CA GLY A 79 8.89 12.90 3.24
C GLY A 79 10.21 13.61 2.96
N LEU A 80 11.34 12.88 2.92
CA LEU A 80 12.66 13.42 2.64
C LEU A 80 12.79 13.91 1.19
N THR A 81 12.24 13.18 0.22
CA THR A 81 12.29 13.56 -1.20
C THR A 81 11.47 14.82 -1.50
N SER A 82 10.41 15.07 -0.73
CA SER A 82 9.53 16.24 -0.87
C SER A 82 9.86 17.40 0.09
N ALA A 83 10.86 17.24 0.95
CA ALA A 83 11.20 18.23 1.97
C ALA A 83 11.67 19.56 1.34
N SER A 84 11.30 20.67 1.99
CA SER A 84 11.74 22.01 1.58
C SER A 84 13.18 22.33 1.99
N PHE A 85 13.73 21.58 2.98
CA PHE A 85 15.12 21.75 3.42
C PHE A 85 16.09 20.91 2.58
N GLU A 86 17.32 21.36 2.48
CA GLU A 86 18.39 20.64 1.74
C GLU A 86 18.70 19.30 2.40
N ASN A 87 18.64 18.23 1.63
CA ASN A 87 19.03 16.90 2.02
C ASN A 87 19.39 16.04 0.79
N PRO A 88 20.18 14.96 0.93
CA PRO A 88 20.65 14.15 -0.20
C PRO A 88 19.55 13.44 -0.99
N PHE A 89 18.36 13.31 -0.42
CA PHE A 89 17.22 12.59 -1.02
C PHE A 89 16.22 13.53 -1.69
N ARG A 90 16.45 14.85 -1.61
CA ARG A 90 15.57 15.83 -2.24
C ARG A 90 15.59 15.67 -3.76
N ASP A 91 14.45 15.38 -4.34
CA ASP A 91 14.26 15.29 -5.78
C ASP A 91 13.36 16.44 -6.27
N PRO A 92 13.83 17.28 -7.22
CA PRO A 92 13.03 18.38 -7.77
C PRO A 92 11.68 17.94 -8.34
N ARG A 93 11.60 16.73 -8.90
CA ARG A 93 10.34 16.18 -9.42
C ARG A 93 9.33 15.94 -8.31
N ASN A 94 9.78 15.59 -7.11
CA ASN A 94 8.88 15.31 -5.98
C ASN A 94 8.45 16.58 -5.22
N ILE A 95 9.14 17.72 -5.41
CA ILE A 95 8.64 19.03 -4.93
C ILE A 95 7.24 19.30 -5.50
N ASP A 96 6.98 18.86 -6.73
CA ASP A 96 5.67 18.88 -7.37
C ASP A 96 4.77 17.72 -6.97
N ASN A 97 5.20 16.91 -6.01
CA ASN A 97 4.45 15.76 -5.50
C ASN A 97 4.19 14.67 -6.53
N ILE A 98 5.16 14.38 -7.41
CA ILE A 98 5.00 13.43 -8.52
C ILE A 98 4.60 12.04 -8.01
N VAL A 99 5.14 11.61 -6.87
CA VAL A 99 4.83 10.29 -6.27
C VAL A 99 3.37 10.19 -5.89
N ALA A 100 2.81 11.22 -5.24
CA ALA A 100 1.40 11.27 -4.90
C ALA A 100 0.50 11.42 -6.12
N LYS A 101 0.89 12.30 -7.07
CA LYS A 101 0.15 12.51 -8.33
C LYS A 101 0.06 11.23 -9.15
N ARG A 102 1.15 10.44 -9.21
CA ARG A 102 1.15 9.15 -9.91
C ARG A 102 0.16 8.17 -9.31
N GLY A 103 0.16 8.03 -7.99
CA GLY A 103 -0.81 7.17 -7.30
C GLY A 103 -2.25 7.62 -7.52
N ALA A 104 -2.53 8.92 -7.39
CA ALA A 104 -3.86 9.50 -7.61
C ALA A 104 -4.34 9.30 -9.06
N LEU A 105 -3.47 9.51 -10.05
CA LEU A 105 -3.78 9.29 -11.45
C LEU A 105 -4.09 7.81 -11.74
N PHE A 106 -3.27 6.90 -11.19
CA PHE A 106 -3.50 5.46 -11.31
C PHE A 106 -4.85 5.05 -10.72
N MET A 107 -5.19 5.49 -9.50
CA MET A 107 -6.46 5.15 -8.86
C MET A 107 -7.66 5.75 -9.61
N THR A 108 -7.49 6.93 -10.21
CA THR A 108 -8.52 7.54 -11.06
C THR A 108 -8.76 6.72 -12.34
N LEU A 109 -7.68 6.29 -12.99
CA LEU A 109 -7.74 5.46 -14.18
C LEU A 109 -8.37 4.09 -13.86
N LEU A 110 -7.92 3.46 -12.77
CA LEU A 110 -8.50 2.19 -12.30
C LEU A 110 -10.01 2.31 -12.06
N LYS A 111 -10.45 3.38 -11.38
CA LYS A 111 -11.88 3.64 -11.17
C LYS A 111 -12.65 3.68 -12.48
N GLN A 112 -12.14 4.41 -13.48
CA GLN A 112 -12.77 4.52 -14.79
C GLN A 112 -12.89 3.15 -15.48
N GLN A 113 -11.84 2.34 -15.44
CA GLN A 113 -11.83 1.00 -16.02
C GLN A 113 -12.83 0.05 -15.31
N VAL A 114 -12.84 0.06 -13.98
CA VAL A 114 -13.79 -0.73 -13.18
C VAL A 114 -15.24 -0.35 -13.49
N GLN A 115 -15.53 0.95 -13.59
CA GLN A 115 -16.85 1.46 -13.95
C GLN A 115 -17.24 1.12 -15.39
N ALA A 116 -16.30 1.17 -16.34
CA ALA A 116 -16.53 0.77 -17.74
C ALA A 116 -16.88 -0.74 -17.87
N LEU A 117 -16.42 -1.56 -16.95
CA LEU A 117 -16.80 -2.98 -16.84
C LEU A 117 -18.15 -3.19 -16.14
N GLY A 118 -18.88 -2.13 -15.78
CA GLY A 118 -20.21 -2.19 -15.19
C GLY A 118 -20.25 -2.34 -13.67
N TYR A 119 -19.10 -2.23 -12.98
CA TYR A 119 -19.04 -2.33 -11.52
C TYR A 119 -19.15 -0.97 -10.84
N THR A 120 -19.77 -0.96 -9.67
CA THR A 120 -19.82 0.24 -8.82
C THR A 120 -18.53 0.34 -8.00
N VAL A 121 -17.94 1.52 -7.96
CA VAL A 121 -16.88 1.86 -7.02
C VAL A 121 -17.51 2.67 -5.88
N ALA A 122 -17.63 2.06 -4.71
CA ALA A 122 -18.25 2.69 -3.55
C ALA A 122 -17.35 3.74 -2.90
N HIS A 123 -16.04 3.48 -2.85
CA HIS A 123 -15.08 4.38 -2.24
C HIS A 123 -13.66 4.14 -2.77
N ILE A 124 -12.91 5.20 -2.89
CA ILE A 124 -11.44 5.19 -3.06
C ILE A 124 -10.85 6.09 -1.98
N LYS A 125 -9.84 5.59 -1.28
CA LYS A 125 -9.11 6.37 -0.31
C LYS A 125 -7.61 6.09 -0.47
N THR A 126 -6.87 7.07 -0.95
CA THR A 126 -5.43 7.01 -1.23
C THR A 126 -5.04 5.83 -2.11
N ASP A 127 -4.90 4.65 -1.54
CA ASP A 127 -4.37 3.40 -2.10
C ASP A 127 -5.37 2.24 -2.06
N SER A 128 -6.57 2.46 -1.53
CA SER A 128 -7.61 1.42 -1.44
C SER A 128 -8.81 1.71 -2.35
N ILE A 129 -9.42 0.63 -2.86
CA ILE A 129 -10.65 0.66 -3.66
C ILE A 129 -11.68 -0.31 -3.10
N LYS A 130 -12.91 0.15 -2.92
CA LYS A 130 -14.01 -0.63 -2.36
C LYS A 130 -15.10 -0.90 -3.39
N ILE A 131 -15.30 -2.19 -3.68
CA ILE A 131 -16.22 -2.66 -4.72
C ILE A 131 -17.35 -3.46 -4.08
N PRO A 132 -18.60 -2.97 -4.12
CA PRO A 132 -19.76 -3.76 -3.77
C PRO A 132 -19.91 -4.94 -4.73
N ASP A 133 -20.35 -6.07 -4.22
CA ASP A 133 -20.65 -7.29 -4.98
C ASP A 133 -19.54 -7.71 -5.95
N ALA A 134 -18.29 -7.51 -5.52
CA ALA A 134 -17.12 -7.85 -6.30
C ALA A 134 -17.11 -9.34 -6.64
N THR A 135 -17.02 -9.66 -7.93
CA THR A 135 -16.81 -11.01 -8.44
C THR A 135 -15.32 -11.33 -8.52
N GLN A 136 -14.96 -12.60 -8.62
CA GLN A 136 -13.57 -13.00 -8.84
C GLN A 136 -12.98 -12.33 -10.09
N TYR A 137 -13.78 -12.19 -11.14
CA TYR A 137 -13.38 -11.52 -12.38
C TYR A 137 -12.88 -10.09 -12.17
N ILE A 138 -13.62 -9.27 -11.40
CA ILE A 138 -13.20 -7.88 -11.18
C ILE A 138 -12.01 -7.78 -10.23
N MET A 139 -11.90 -8.67 -9.25
CA MET A 139 -10.74 -8.75 -8.37
C MET A 139 -9.47 -9.10 -9.16
N ASP A 140 -9.53 -10.12 -10.00
CA ASP A 140 -8.43 -10.53 -10.88
C ASP A 140 -8.06 -9.43 -11.88
N PHE A 141 -9.04 -8.73 -12.44
CA PHE A 141 -8.82 -7.58 -13.31
C PHE A 141 -8.05 -6.47 -12.58
N ILE A 142 -8.46 -6.10 -11.37
CA ILE A 142 -7.81 -5.04 -10.57
C ILE A 142 -6.37 -5.43 -10.24
N ILE A 143 -6.12 -6.67 -9.83
CA ILE A 143 -4.78 -7.18 -9.53
C ILE A 143 -3.90 -7.13 -10.78
N LYS A 144 -4.39 -7.61 -11.91
CA LYS A 144 -3.67 -7.60 -13.19
C LYS A 144 -3.36 -6.17 -13.63
N PHE A 145 -4.37 -5.31 -13.62
CA PHE A 145 -4.23 -3.90 -13.99
C PHE A 145 -3.21 -3.18 -13.08
N GLY A 146 -3.26 -3.42 -11.77
CA GLY A 146 -2.25 -2.90 -10.84
C GLY A 146 -0.84 -3.33 -11.22
N ASN A 147 -0.64 -4.61 -11.49
CA ASN A 147 0.67 -5.17 -11.87
C ASN A 147 1.24 -4.52 -13.14
N GLU A 148 0.41 -4.20 -14.13
CA GLU A 148 0.82 -3.50 -15.37
C GLU A 148 1.41 -2.10 -15.08
N TYR A 149 0.96 -1.47 -13.99
CA TYR A 149 1.44 -0.15 -13.55
C TYR A 149 2.46 -0.21 -12.39
N GLY A 150 2.93 -1.40 -12.03
CA GLY A 150 3.91 -1.61 -10.95
C GLY A 150 3.32 -1.55 -9.55
N TYR A 151 2.01 -1.74 -9.39
CA TYR A 151 1.32 -1.81 -8.11
C TYR A 151 0.80 -3.21 -7.82
N LYS A 152 1.00 -3.68 -6.59
CA LYS A 152 0.49 -4.97 -6.12
C LYS A 152 -0.73 -4.72 -5.24
N PHE A 153 -1.89 -5.24 -5.66
CA PHE A 153 -3.10 -5.25 -4.85
C PHE A 153 -3.15 -6.47 -3.94
N GLU A 154 -3.53 -6.24 -2.69
CA GLU A 154 -3.86 -7.26 -1.71
C GLU A 154 -5.33 -7.10 -1.29
N THR A 155 -6.00 -8.19 -0.93
CA THR A 155 -7.31 -8.08 -0.27
C THR A 155 -7.09 -7.68 1.19
N GLU A 156 -7.48 -6.47 1.55
CA GLU A 156 -7.39 -5.99 2.92
C GLU A 156 -8.55 -6.52 3.77
N ALA A 157 -9.75 -6.46 3.23
CA ALA A 157 -10.95 -6.93 3.91
C ALA A 157 -12.09 -7.30 2.95
N ASN A 158 -13.02 -8.13 3.46
CA ASN A 158 -14.34 -8.30 2.89
C ASN A 158 -15.39 -7.87 3.92
N PHE A 159 -16.27 -6.95 3.54
CA PHE A 159 -17.35 -6.47 4.41
C PHE A 159 -18.70 -7.08 4.01
N GLU A 160 -19.40 -7.63 5.00
CA GLU A 160 -20.80 -8.03 4.87
C GLU A 160 -21.71 -6.81 4.79
N LYS A 161 -21.43 -5.79 5.64
CA LYS A 161 -22.10 -4.49 5.65
C LYS A 161 -21.08 -3.39 5.59
N TYR A 162 -21.39 -2.36 4.83
CA TYR A 162 -20.50 -1.21 4.66
C TYR A 162 -21.34 0.06 4.54
N CYS A 163 -20.99 1.08 5.33
CA CYS A 163 -21.60 2.39 5.29
C CYS A 163 -20.51 3.45 5.18
N LEU A 164 -20.48 4.15 4.06
CA LEU A 164 -19.62 5.31 3.86
C LEU A 164 -20.32 6.54 4.45
N VAL A 165 -19.73 7.13 5.47
CA VAL A 165 -20.26 8.33 6.14
C VAL A 165 -19.79 9.59 5.43
N ASN A 166 -18.52 9.65 5.07
CA ASN A 166 -17.89 10.69 4.23
C ASN A 166 -16.57 10.16 3.64
N ASP A 167 -15.84 11.00 2.91
CA ASP A 167 -14.60 10.62 2.20
C ASP A 167 -13.49 10.01 3.10
N ALA A 168 -13.54 10.24 4.41
CA ALA A 168 -12.54 9.78 5.36
C ALA A 168 -13.09 8.74 6.36
N VAL A 169 -14.43 8.59 6.43
CA VAL A 169 -15.10 7.86 7.51
C VAL A 169 -16.04 6.81 6.95
N TYR A 170 -15.85 5.58 7.40
CA TYR A 170 -16.78 4.50 7.13
C TYR A 170 -16.95 3.59 8.36
N VAL A 171 -18.05 2.85 8.36
CA VAL A 171 -18.35 1.77 9.31
C VAL A 171 -18.56 0.50 8.50
N GLY A 172 -17.93 -0.59 8.91
CA GLY A 172 -18.03 -1.88 8.22
C GLY A 172 -18.19 -3.04 9.19
N LYS A 173 -18.84 -4.11 8.73
CA LYS A 173 -18.87 -5.40 9.42
C LYS A 173 -18.12 -6.41 8.58
N PHE A 174 -17.07 -7.00 9.14
CA PHE A 174 -16.27 -8.00 8.43
C PHE A 174 -17.10 -9.24 8.10
N LYS A 175 -16.97 -9.70 6.86
CA LYS A 175 -17.64 -10.91 6.37
C LYS A 175 -16.86 -12.18 6.74
N ASP A 176 -15.53 -12.10 6.64
CA ASP A 176 -14.63 -13.23 6.78
C ASP A 176 -13.29 -12.82 7.41
N GLY A 177 -12.32 -13.74 7.48
CA GLY A 177 -11.01 -13.51 8.06
C GLY A 177 -11.00 -13.57 9.59
N LYS A 178 -9.92 -13.07 10.20
CA LYS A 178 -9.69 -13.11 11.66
C LYS A 178 -10.77 -12.35 12.45
N HIS A 179 -11.34 -11.32 11.85
CA HIS A 179 -12.32 -10.42 12.47
C HIS A 179 -13.76 -10.67 11.98
N ALA A 180 -14.04 -11.83 11.41
CA ALA A 180 -15.36 -12.18 10.88
C ALA A 180 -16.48 -11.89 11.89
N GLY A 181 -17.50 -11.12 11.46
CA GLY A 181 -18.63 -10.71 12.30
C GLY A 181 -18.40 -9.50 13.21
N GLU A 182 -17.18 -9.03 13.33
CA GLU A 182 -16.85 -7.83 14.10
C GLU A 182 -17.16 -6.55 13.32
N TRP A 183 -17.47 -5.48 14.04
CA TRP A 183 -17.63 -4.14 13.47
C TRP A 183 -16.34 -3.37 13.56
N THR A 184 -16.05 -2.59 12.53
CA THR A 184 -14.96 -1.62 12.50
C THR A 184 -15.48 -0.26 12.09
N ALA A 185 -14.83 0.79 12.59
CA ALA A 185 -15.07 2.16 12.19
C ALA A 185 -13.74 2.88 11.95
N THR A 186 -13.64 3.57 10.83
CA THR A 186 -12.45 4.33 10.46
C THR A 186 -12.77 5.81 10.45
N GLY A 187 -11.87 6.60 11.05
CA GLY A 187 -11.98 8.05 11.17
C GLY A 187 -11.44 8.54 12.50
N THR A 188 -10.89 9.75 12.52
CA THR A 188 -10.28 10.33 13.73
C THR A 188 -11.23 10.42 14.91
N GLN A 189 -12.52 10.62 14.65
CA GLN A 189 -13.57 10.69 15.67
C GLN A 189 -13.80 9.37 16.41
N PHE A 190 -13.35 8.24 15.87
CA PHE A 190 -13.44 6.95 16.55
C PHE A 190 -12.15 6.55 17.28
N GLN A 191 -11.11 7.37 17.16
CA GLN A 191 -9.80 7.13 17.79
C GLN A 191 -9.65 7.84 19.13
N VAL A 192 -10.53 8.78 19.45
CA VAL A 192 -10.51 9.53 20.70
C VAL A 192 -11.67 9.02 21.58
N PRO A 193 -11.39 8.44 22.76
CA PRO A 193 -12.45 8.12 23.71
C PRO A 193 -13.12 9.41 24.19
N TYR A 194 -14.45 9.40 24.26
CA TYR A 194 -15.22 10.47 24.85
C TYR A 194 -15.06 10.50 26.37
#